data_2d01c4ddccb193a8ba140f9315d650dd
#
_entry.id   2d01c4ddccb193a8ba140f9315d650dd
#
_cell.length_a   1.000
_cell.length_b   1.000
_cell.length_c   1.000
_cell.angle_alpha   90.00
_cell.angle_beta   90.00
_cell.angle_gamma   90.00
#
_symmetry.space_group_name_H-M   'P 1'
#
loop_
_entity.id
_entity.type
_entity.pdbx_description
1 polymer ?
#
loop_
_entity_poly.entity_id
_entity_poly.type
_entity_poly.pdbx_seq_one_letter_code
_entity_poly.pdbx_strand_id
1 'polypeptide(L)'
;MNFSQAKVLLRTNICKENKDEIIALHKYIFEKFGNERIEINPNRTIKYHQDDSFEMLSVQEYAEVAYQIKLLWSEQKGKFELPVPRSTPYKFPYGNAYAISPEGYCTFCSGSMDQEKKYFFDVDIENKKMFSVRKECKKCNILPLCLGGCIIQYNLRAGACTYEKYELKNILISYIKHIS
;
A
#
# COMPACT_ATOMS: atom_id res chain seq x y z
N MET A 1 -3.08 17.28 27.65
CA MET A 1 -2.46 16.21 26.81
C MET A 1 -1.28 16.81 26.07
N ASN A 2 -0.11 16.23 26.23
CA ASN A 2 1.09 16.74 25.56
C ASN A 2 1.19 16.12 24.15
N PHE A 3 0.76 16.83 23.12
CA PHE A 3 0.80 16.39 21.71
C PHE A 3 2.21 16.39 21.12
N SER A 4 3.23 16.66 21.90
CA SER A 4 4.62 16.78 21.44
C SER A 4 5.23 15.50 20.86
N GLN A 5 4.60 14.34 21.08
CA GLN A 5 5.07 13.03 20.59
C GLN A 5 4.18 12.37 19.50
N ALA A 6 3.11 13.04 19.08
CA ALA A 6 2.22 12.50 18.07
C ALA A 6 2.92 12.42 16.70
N LYS A 7 2.88 11.26 16.07
CA LYS A 7 3.25 11.06 14.66
C LYS A 7 2.00 11.17 13.78
N VAL A 8 2.12 11.84 12.68
CA VAL A 8 1.05 11.98 11.68
C VAL A 8 1.36 11.12 10.47
N LEU A 9 0.50 10.15 10.18
CA LEU A 9 0.57 9.38 8.95
C LEU A 9 -0.31 10.07 7.90
N LEU A 10 0.32 10.68 6.91
CA LEU A 10 -0.37 11.30 5.79
C LEU A 10 -0.65 10.27 4.72
N ARG A 11 -1.90 9.85 4.60
CA ARG A 11 -2.33 8.98 3.52
C ARG A 11 -2.92 9.80 2.38
N THR A 12 -2.39 9.63 1.18
CA THR A 12 -2.91 10.23 -0.04
C THR A 12 -3.39 9.14 -1.00
N ASN A 13 -4.65 9.23 -1.43
CA ASN A 13 -5.23 8.31 -2.40
C ASN A 13 -5.05 8.89 -3.81
N ILE A 14 -4.47 8.11 -4.72
CA ILE A 14 -4.03 8.55 -6.03
C ILE A 14 -4.80 7.81 -7.12
N CYS A 15 -5.46 8.56 -7.99
CA CYS A 15 -6.19 8.11 -9.18
C CYS A 15 -5.73 8.92 -10.40
N LYS A 16 -6.31 8.66 -11.58
CA LYS A 16 -5.91 9.38 -12.79
C LYS A 16 -6.24 10.88 -12.71
N GLU A 17 -7.34 11.21 -12.08
CA GLU A 17 -7.84 12.59 -12.00
C GLU A 17 -6.94 13.51 -11.19
N ASN A 18 -6.20 12.99 -10.19
CA ASN A 18 -5.38 13.83 -9.30
C ASN A 18 -3.87 13.56 -9.40
N LYS A 19 -3.43 12.66 -10.26
CA LYS A 19 -2.01 12.24 -10.32
C LYS A 19 -1.04 13.40 -10.59
N ASP A 20 -1.44 14.34 -11.42
CA ASP A 20 -0.58 15.45 -11.84
C ASP A 20 -0.46 16.53 -10.76
N GLU A 21 -1.46 16.64 -9.88
CA GLU A 21 -1.48 17.61 -8.78
C GLU A 21 -0.87 17.05 -7.49
N ILE A 22 -0.78 15.72 -7.37
CA ILE A 22 -0.41 15.07 -6.10
C ILE A 22 1.02 15.40 -5.67
N ILE A 23 1.94 15.56 -6.60
CA ILE A 23 3.33 15.93 -6.30
C ILE A 23 3.39 17.36 -5.75
N ALA A 24 2.64 18.29 -6.36
CA ALA A 24 2.53 19.67 -5.88
C ALA A 24 1.91 19.73 -4.48
N LEU A 25 0.88 18.91 -4.22
CA LEU A 25 0.29 18.78 -2.90
C LEU A 25 1.30 18.30 -1.85
N HIS A 26 2.07 17.25 -2.15
CA HIS A 26 3.11 16.75 -1.23
C HIS A 26 4.19 17.80 -0.97
N LYS A 27 4.59 18.57 -1.98
CA LYS A 27 5.55 19.67 -1.85
C LYS A 27 5.02 20.76 -0.92
N TYR A 28 3.79 21.20 -1.15
CA TYR A 28 3.12 22.18 -0.30
C TYR A 28 3.01 21.70 1.16
N ILE A 29 2.61 20.44 1.37
CA ILE A 29 2.48 19.87 2.71
C ILE A 29 3.85 19.82 3.41
N PHE A 30 4.90 19.44 2.68
CA PHE A 30 6.24 19.43 3.24
C PHE A 30 6.70 20.84 3.61
N GLU A 31 6.56 21.82 2.72
CA GLU A 31 6.95 23.23 2.96
C GLU A 31 6.20 23.84 4.15
N LYS A 32 4.93 23.49 4.31
CA LYS A 32 4.06 24.07 5.35
C LYS A 32 4.20 23.40 6.71
N PHE A 33 4.33 22.06 6.71
CA PHE A 33 4.22 21.23 7.91
C PHE A 33 5.33 20.19 8.03
N GLY A 34 6.22 20.11 7.04
CA GLY A 34 7.23 19.08 6.94
C GLY A 34 8.16 19.09 8.14
N ASN A 35 8.09 18.04 8.92
CA ASN A 35 8.97 17.75 10.00
C ASN A 35 9.16 16.23 10.12
N GLU A 36 10.03 15.78 11.02
CA GLU A 36 10.30 14.36 11.24
C GLU A 36 9.09 13.54 11.72
N ARG A 37 8.01 14.21 12.12
CA ARG A 37 6.79 13.56 12.65
C ARG A 37 5.79 13.18 11.58
N ILE A 38 5.95 13.67 10.34
CA ILE A 38 5.06 13.32 9.24
C ILE A 38 5.67 12.15 8.48
N GLU A 39 4.93 11.05 8.46
CA GLU A 39 5.18 9.88 7.61
C GLU A 39 4.21 9.92 6.44
N ILE A 40 4.69 9.59 5.24
CA ILE A 40 3.83 9.55 4.05
C ILE A 40 3.41 8.13 3.72
N ASN A 41 2.19 7.97 3.25
CA ASN A 41 1.64 6.70 2.79
C ASN A 41 0.81 6.92 1.51
N PRO A 42 1.47 7.11 0.36
CA PRO A 42 0.76 7.21 -0.91
C PRO A 42 0.10 5.86 -1.23
N ASN A 43 -1.14 5.90 -1.68
CA ASN A 43 -1.91 4.71 -2.00
C ASN A 43 -2.61 4.86 -3.36
N ARG A 44 -2.53 3.83 -4.19
CA ARG A 44 -3.32 3.73 -5.40
C ARG A 44 -4.78 3.52 -5.04
N THR A 45 -5.66 4.37 -5.55
CA THR A 45 -7.10 4.15 -5.43
C THR A 45 -7.51 2.98 -6.32
N ILE A 46 -8.29 2.05 -5.78
CA ILE A 46 -8.82 0.88 -6.49
C ILE A 46 -10.34 0.91 -6.45
N LYS A 47 -10.96 0.52 -7.57
CA LYS A 47 -12.40 0.31 -7.64
C LYS A 47 -12.77 -0.97 -6.92
N TYR A 48 -13.66 -0.88 -5.97
CA TYR A 48 -14.30 -2.03 -5.33
C TYR A 48 -15.66 -2.34 -5.96
N HIS A 49 -16.34 -1.29 -6.47
CA HIS A 49 -17.63 -1.39 -7.14
C HIS A 49 -17.53 -0.89 -8.58
N GLN A 50 -18.41 -1.38 -9.46
CA GLN A 50 -18.43 -0.96 -10.86
C GLN A 50 -18.85 0.51 -11.04
N ASP A 51 -19.62 1.04 -10.08
CA ASP A 51 -20.18 2.40 -10.11
C ASP A 51 -19.19 3.47 -9.59
N ASP A 52 -17.98 3.07 -9.17
CA ASP A 52 -16.97 4.04 -8.75
C ASP A 52 -16.62 4.98 -9.92
N SER A 53 -16.79 6.29 -9.73
CA SER A 53 -16.73 7.32 -10.77
C SER A 53 -15.31 7.72 -11.20
N PHE A 54 -14.27 7.30 -10.46
CA PHE A 54 -12.88 7.65 -10.76
C PHE A 54 -12.22 6.63 -11.69
N GLU A 55 -11.14 7.04 -12.37
CA GLU A 55 -10.29 6.12 -13.14
C GLU A 55 -9.06 5.68 -12.34
N MET A 56 -8.81 4.36 -12.32
CA MET A 56 -7.62 3.80 -11.69
C MET A 56 -6.38 4.09 -12.51
N LEU A 57 -5.28 4.39 -11.84
CA LEU A 57 -3.95 4.25 -12.44
C LEU A 57 -3.63 2.77 -12.69
N SER A 58 -2.88 2.47 -13.75
CA SER A 58 -2.16 1.22 -13.84
C SER A 58 -1.15 1.11 -12.68
N VAL A 59 -0.66 -0.10 -12.42
CA VAL A 59 0.37 -0.28 -11.36
C VAL A 59 1.67 0.43 -11.71
N GLN A 60 2.01 0.49 -13.01
CA GLN A 60 3.19 1.19 -13.49
C GLN A 60 3.08 2.71 -13.32
N GLU A 61 1.98 3.30 -13.77
CA GLU A 61 1.74 4.74 -13.58
C GLU A 61 1.77 5.13 -12.09
N TYR A 62 1.13 4.32 -11.26
CA TYR A 62 1.16 4.56 -9.81
C TYR A 62 2.59 4.42 -9.24
N ALA A 63 3.36 3.42 -9.69
CA ALA A 63 4.75 3.25 -9.23
C ALA A 63 5.62 4.47 -9.53
N GLU A 64 5.43 5.09 -10.69
CA GLU A 64 6.14 6.32 -11.06
C GLU A 64 5.78 7.48 -10.13
N VAL A 65 4.50 7.72 -9.90
CA VAL A 65 4.04 8.79 -8.99
C VAL A 65 4.51 8.53 -7.55
N ALA A 66 4.37 7.29 -7.07
CA ALA A 66 4.80 6.90 -5.73
C ALA A 66 6.32 7.08 -5.54
N TYR A 67 7.11 6.74 -6.56
CA TYR A 67 8.55 6.96 -6.56
C TYR A 67 8.90 8.44 -6.47
N GLN A 68 8.27 9.30 -7.27
CA GLN A 68 8.51 10.76 -7.23
C GLN A 68 8.16 11.35 -5.86
N ILE A 69 7.06 10.93 -5.23
CA ILE A 69 6.70 11.35 -3.87
C ILE A 69 7.78 10.91 -2.87
N LYS A 70 8.21 9.65 -2.94
CA LYS A 70 9.25 9.12 -2.04
C LYS A 70 10.58 9.85 -2.23
N LEU A 71 10.96 10.13 -3.47
CA LEU A 71 12.17 10.87 -3.79
C LEU A 71 12.13 12.28 -3.19
N LEU A 72 11.04 13.02 -3.43
CA LEU A 72 10.82 14.36 -2.86
C LEU A 72 11.01 14.36 -1.34
N TRP A 73 10.37 13.42 -0.63
CA TRP A 73 10.45 13.37 0.83
C TRP A 73 11.81 12.91 1.32
N SER A 74 12.48 12.02 0.60
CA SER A 74 13.83 11.54 0.94
C SER A 74 14.86 12.66 0.80
N GLU A 75 14.83 13.41 -0.29
CA GLU A 75 15.70 14.57 -0.52
C GLU A 75 15.50 15.65 0.56
N GLN A 76 14.26 15.96 0.86
CA GLN A 76 13.91 16.97 1.85
C GLN A 76 14.30 16.58 3.29
N LYS A 77 14.20 15.30 3.63
CA LYS A 77 14.59 14.77 4.94
C LYS A 77 16.07 14.41 5.04
N GLY A 78 16.81 14.44 3.93
CA GLY A 78 18.19 13.95 3.87
C GLY A 78 18.32 12.47 4.21
N LYS A 79 17.25 11.68 4.04
CA LYS A 79 17.21 10.27 4.40
C LYS A 79 16.55 9.46 3.30
N PHE A 80 17.31 8.52 2.74
CA PHE A 80 16.82 7.60 1.72
C PHE A 80 16.65 6.19 2.30
N GLU A 81 15.45 5.65 2.24
CA GLU A 81 15.15 4.32 2.77
C GLU A 81 15.01 3.30 1.64
N LEU A 82 15.77 2.20 1.76
CA LEU A 82 15.61 1.06 0.88
C LEU A 82 14.39 0.22 1.30
N PRO A 83 13.68 -0.40 0.34
CA PRO A 83 12.64 -1.36 0.66
C PRO A 83 13.22 -2.55 1.41
N VAL A 84 12.57 -2.92 2.51
CA VAL A 84 12.99 -4.02 3.37
C VAL A 84 12.18 -5.27 3.02
N PRO A 85 12.81 -6.46 2.94
CA PRO A 85 12.10 -7.72 2.78
C PRO A 85 11.02 -7.91 3.86
N ARG A 86 9.86 -8.37 3.46
CA ARG A 86 8.75 -8.62 4.38
C ARG A 86 8.89 -10.01 4.98
N SER A 87 8.63 -10.12 6.27
CA SER A 87 8.54 -11.43 6.96
C SER A 87 7.15 -12.06 6.82
N THR A 88 6.13 -11.24 6.55
CA THR A 88 4.74 -11.67 6.39
C THR A 88 4.10 -10.99 5.19
N PRO A 89 3.30 -11.69 4.36
CA PRO A 89 2.73 -11.11 3.14
C PRO A 89 1.76 -9.98 3.43
N TYR A 90 0.84 -10.20 4.33
CA TYR A 90 -0.16 -9.23 4.75
C TYR A 90 -0.68 -9.58 6.13
N LYS A 91 -1.01 -8.60 6.95
CA LYS A 91 -1.44 -8.85 8.34
C LYS A 91 -2.70 -9.74 8.42
N PHE A 92 -3.60 -9.61 7.47
CA PHE A 92 -4.91 -10.26 7.50
C PHE A 92 -4.91 -11.76 7.18
N PRO A 93 -4.20 -12.30 6.17
CA PRO A 93 -4.26 -13.72 5.83
C PRO A 93 -3.73 -14.68 6.89
N TYR A 94 -3.00 -14.19 7.88
CA TYR A 94 -2.44 -14.99 8.97
C TYR A 94 -3.34 -15.14 10.20
N GLY A 95 -4.56 -14.63 10.09
CA GLY A 95 -5.54 -14.85 11.12
C GLY A 95 -5.37 -14.09 12.42
N ASN A 96 -4.49 -13.11 12.46
CA ASN A 96 -4.25 -12.28 13.63
C ASN A 96 -4.96 -10.92 13.56
N ALA A 97 -5.73 -10.68 12.48
CA ALA A 97 -6.49 -9.46 12.31
C ALA A 97 -7.80 -9.75 11.60
N TYR A 98 -8.84 -9.09 12.03
CA TYR A 98 -10.20 -9.17 11.49
C TYR A 98 -10.74 -7.77 11.26
N ALA A 99 -11.56 -7.64 10.24
CA ALA A 99 -12.40 -6.48 10.04
C ALA A 99 -13.84 -6.87 10.39
N ILE A 100 -14.50 -6.08 11.22
CA ILE A 100 -15.89 -6.33 11.66
C ILE A 100 -16.73 -5.18 11.12
N SER A 101 -17.81 -5.50 10.41
CA SER A 101 -18.76 -4.50 9.93
C SER A 101 -19.68 -4.02 11.07
N PRO A 102 -20.36 -2.87 10.92
CA PRO A 102 -21.34 -2.41 11.90
C PRO A 102 -22.46 -3.44 12.19
N GLU A 103 -22.78 -4.30 11.20
CA GLU A 103 -23.79 -5.35 11.31
C GLU A 103 -23.27 -6.63 12.00
N GLY A 104 -21.98 -6.66 12.39
CA GLY A 104 -21.36 -7.79 13.08
C GLY A 104 -20.76 -8.85 12.15
N TYR A 105 -20.68 -8.61 10.84
CA TYR A 105 -20.00 -9.51 9.92
C TYR A 105 -18.49 -9.38 10.07
N CYS A 106 -17.80 -10.51 10.03
CA CYS A 106 -16.36 -10.59 10.17
C CYS A 106 -15.70 -11.06 8.88
N THR A 107 -14.65 -10.39 8.47
CA THR A 107 -13.80 -10.80 7.34
C THR A 107 -12.33 -10.66 7.71
N PHE A 108 -11.45 -11.28 6.91
CA PHE A 108 -9.99 -11.16 7.08
C PHE A 108 -9.43 -9.86 6.47
N CYS A 109 -10.23 -9.10 5.75
CA CYS A 109 -9.82 -7.85 5.12
C CYS A 109 -11.00 -6.91 4.95
N SER A 110 -10.85 -5.66 5.34
CA SER A 110 -11.88 -4.63 5.14
C SER A 110 -12.29 -4.45 3.68
N GLY A 111 -11.39 -4.75 2.73
CA GLY A 111 -11.70 -4.72 1.29
C GLY A 111 -12.49 -5.92 0.78
N SER A 112 -12.82 -6.90 1.62
CA SER A 112 -13.64 -8.07 1.25
C SER A 112 -14.97 -8.14 2.00
N MET A 113 -15.36 -7.09 2.71
CA MET A 113 -16.57 -7.09 3.54
C MET A 113 -17.86 -7.41 2.77
N ASP A 114 -17.89 -7.06 1.47
CA ASP A 114 -19.07 -7.32 0.62
C ASP A 114 -19.09 -8.73 0.02
N GLN A 115 -17.98 -9.49 0.13
CA GLN A 115 -17.82 -10.78 -0.56
C GLN A 115 -18.09 -11.99 0.33
N GLU A 116 -17.83 -11.90 1.64
CA GLU A 116 -18.05 -12.99 2.59
C GLU A 116 -18.75 -12.49 3.85
N LYS A 117 -20.07 -12.69 3.92
CA LYS A 117 -20.88 -12.33 5.09
C LYS A 117 -20.93 -13.50 6.07
N LYS A 118 -19.99 -13.55 7.01
CA LYS A 118 -20.04 -14.48 8.16
C LYS A 118 -20.04 -13.67 9.45
N TYR A 119 -20.91 -14.01 10.37
CA TYR A 119 -20.86 -13.41 11.69
C TYR A 119 -19.59 -13.80 12.42
N PHE A 120 -19.09 -12.90 13.28
CA PHE A 120 -17.84 -13.11 14.02
C PHE A 120 -17.82 -14.45 14.77
N PHE A 121 -18.96 -14.85 15.33
CA PHE A 121 -19.09 -16.11 16.08
C PHE A 121 -19.06 -17.37 15.20
N ASP A 122 -19.31 -17.26 13.90
CA ASP A 122 -19.32 -18.37 12.93
C ASP A 122 -17.97 -18.52 12.18
N VAL A 123 -16.99 -17.68 12.51
CA VAL A 123 -15.68 -17.74 11.88
C VAL A 123 -14.85 -18.85 12.51
N ASP A 124 -14.64 -19.92 11.76
CA ASP A 124 -13.73 -20.99 12.14
C ASP A 124 -12.28 -20.48 12.09
N ILE A 125 -11.77 -20.14 13.27
CA ILE A 125 -10.42 -19.58 13.44
C ILE A 125 -9.34 -20.65 13.19
N GLU A 126 -9.67 -21.92 13.33
CA GLU A 126 -8.71 -23.02 13.23
C GLU A 126 -8.47 -23.49 11.78
N ASN A 127 -9.47 -23.37 10.91
CA ASN A 127 -9.42 -23.81 9.50
C ASN A 127 -9.05 -22.70 8.50
N LYS A 128 -8.15 -21.81 8.87
CA LYS A 128 -7.69 -20.74 7.98
C LYS A 128 -6.94 -21.33 6.79
N LYS A 129 -7.45 -21.09 5.59
CA LYS A 129 -6.68 -21.30 4.37
C LYS A 129 -5.44 -20.39 4.42
N MET A 130 -4.29 -20.99 4.69
CA MET A 130 -3.02 -20.28 4.63
C MET A 130 -2.89 -19.64 3.24
N PHE A 131 -2.55 -18.36 3.22
CA PHE A 131 -2.23 -17.65 1.98
C PHE A 131 -1.12 -18.42 1.24
N SER A 132 -1.42 -18.91 0.06
CA SER A 132 -0.40 -19.52 -0.79
C SER A 132 0.11 -18.51 -1.80
N VAL A 133 1.42 -18.36 -1.89
CA VAL A 133 2.06 -17.56 -2.92
C VAL A 133 1.71 -18.14 -4.29
N ARG A 134 1.23 -17.29 -5.20
CA ARG A 134 0.88 -17.67 -6.58
C ARG A 134 2.05 -18.32 -7.30
N LYS A 135 1.76 -19.24 -8.22
CA LYS A 135 2.80 -20.00 -8.96
C LYS A 135 3.75 -19.07 -9.72
N GLU A 136 3.23 -18.04 -10.37
CA GLU A 136 4.01 -17.05 -11.11
C GLU A 136 4.92 -16.19 -10.22
N CYS A 137 4.54 -16.01 -8.94
CA CYS A 137 5.34 -15.24 -7.99
C CYS A 137 6.51 -16.04 -7.43
N LYS A 138 6.45 -17.38 -7.40
CA LYS A 138 7.49 -18.23 -6.81
C LYS A 138 8.87 -18.07 -7.45
N LYS A 139 8.92 -17.66 -8.72
CA LYS A 139 10.16 -17.40 -9.46
C LYS A 139 10.48 -15.90 -9.60
N CYS A 140 9.74 -15.04 -8.94
CA CYS A 140 9.89 -13.59 -9.05
C CYS A 140 10.95 -13.08 -8.06
N ASN A 141 11.93 -12.34 -8.55
CA ASN A 141 12.99 -11.74 -7.74
C ASN A 141 12.49 -10.66 -6.77
N ILE A 142 11.28 -10.11 -7.00
CA ILE A 142 10.64 -9.13 -6.11
C ILE A 142 9.84 -9.81 -4.97
N LEU A 143 9.68 -11.13 -5.03
CA LEU A 143 8.90 -11.85 -4.04
C LEU A 143 9.27 -11.53 -2.58
N PRO A 144 10.55 -11.41 -2.20
CA PRO A 144 10.91 -11.06 -0.83
C PRO A 144 10.38 -9.71 -0.35
N LEU A 145 10.13 -8.78 -1.28
CA LEU A 145 9.60 -7.45 -0.96
C LEU A 145 8.07 -7.40 -0.89
N CYS A 146 7.38 -8.15 -1.74
CA CYS A 146 5.91 -8.06 -1.87
C CYS A 146 5.16 -9.28 -1.35
N LEU A 147 5.83 -10.44 -1.22
CA LEU A 147 5.27 -11.74 -0.84
C LEU A 147 3.99 -12.13 -1.61
N GLY A 148 3.91 -11.73 -2.89
CA GLY A 148 2.77 -12.03 -3.77
C GLY A 148 1.70 -10.94 -3.83
N GLY A 149 1.85 -9.85 -3.07
CA GLY A 149 0.96 -8.70 -3.12
C GLY A 149 -0.39 -8.90 -2.43
N CYS A 150 -1.34 -8.03 -2.73
CA CYS A 150 -2.67 -8.05 -2.16
C CYS A 150 -3.60 -8.97 -2.95
N ILE A 151 -4.17 -9.97 -2.30
CA ILE A 151 -5.10 -10.92 -2.93
C ILE A 151 -6.40 -10.25 -3.40
N ILE A 152 -6.87 -9.24 -2.68
CA ILE A 152 -8.08 -8.50 -3.07
C ILE A 152 -7.84 -7.73 -4.37
N GLN A 153 -6.73 -7.02 -4.49
CA GLN A 153 -6.38 -6.32 -5.73
C GLN A 153 -6.25 -7.28 -6.91
N TYR A 154 -5.72 -8.47 -6.68
CA TYR A 154 -5.64 -9.51 -7.70
C TYR A 154 -7.04 -9.98 -8.13
N ASN A 155 -7.92 -10.30 -7.17
CA ASN A 155 -9.27 -10.77 -7.44
C ASN A 155 -10.11 -9.70 -8.16
N LEU A 156 -9.91 -8.43 -7.84
CA LEU A 156 -10.56 -7.29 -8.50
C LEU A 156 -9.94 -6.95 -9.87
N ARG A 157 -8.95 -7.75 -10.34
CA ARG A 157 -8.20 -7.48 -11.59
C ARG A 157 -7.54 -6.09 -11.63
N ALA A 158 -7.32 -5.49 -10.48
CA ALA A 158 -6.70 -4.17 -10.34
C ALA A 158 -5.18 -4.18 -10.61
N GLY A 159 -4.66 -5.26 -11.14
CA GLY A 159 -3.26 -5.50 -11.42
C GLY A 159 -2.69 -6.68 -10.62
N ALA A 160 -1.94 -7.56 -11.29
CA ALA A 160 -1.43 -8.79 -10.69
C ALA A 160 -0.20 -8.56 -9.80
N CYS A 161 0.53 -7.47 -10.01
CA CYS A 161 1.77 -7.15 -9.29
C CYS A 161 1.63 -5.92 -8.41
N THR A 162 2.49 -5.82 -7.41
CA THR A 162 2.62 -4.64 -6.59
C THR A 162 3.52 -3.61 -7.28
N TYR A 163 3.42 -2.37 -6.88
CA TYR A 163 4.17 -1.26 -7.46
C TYR A 163 5.68 -1.37 -7.19
N GLU A 164 6.09 -2.06 -6.13
CA GLU A 164 7.51 -2.31 -5.82
C GLU A 164 8.26 -2.97 -6.98
N LYS A 165 7.57 -3.76 -7.80
CA LYS A 165 8.15 -4.38 -8.99
C LYS A 165 8.66 -3.35 -10.01
N TYR A 166 7.99 -2.23 -10.11
CA TYR A 166 8.25 -1.21 -11.14
C TYR A 166 9.11 -0.06 -10.61
N GLU A 167 9.06 0.24 -9.32
CA GLU A 167 9.83 1.34 -8.73
C GLU A 167 11.23 0.93 -8.24
N LEU A 168 11.46 -0.36 -7.90
CA LEU A 168 12.68 -0.80 -7.22
C LEU A 168 13.97 -0.37 -7.92
N LYS A 169 14.02 -0.49 -9.26
CA LYS A 169 15.20 -0.07 -10.03
C LYS A 169 15.53 1.41 -9.80
N ASN A 170 14.52 2.27 -9.85
CA ASN A 170 14.70 3.71 -9.68
C ASN A 170 15.12 4.06 -8.25
N ILE A 171 14.51 3.37 -7.26
CA ILE A 171 14.90 3.52 -5.85
C ILE A 171 16.37 3.14 -5.65
N LEU A 172 16.83 2.02 -6.18
CA LEU A 172 18.22 1.59 -6.05
C LEU A 172 19.20 2.58 -6.72
N ILE A 173 18.87 3.08 -7.91
CA ILE A 173 19.70 4.08 -8.60
C ILE A 173 19.79 5.37 -7.76
N SER A 174 18.67 5.85 -7.23
CA SER A 174 18.65 7.07 -6.41
C SER A 174 19.39 6.88 -5.08
N TYR A 175 19.27 5.72 -4.48
CA TYR A 175 20.04 5.39 -3.26
C TYR A 175 21.55 5.42 -3.52
N ILE A 176 22.04 4.78 -4.60
CA ILE A 176 23.45 4.79 -4.96
C ILE A 176 23.96 6.21 -5.17
N LYS A 177 23.20 7.05 -5.88
CA LYS A 177 23.54 8.47 -6.09
C LYS A 177 23.59 9.28 -4.79
N HIS A 178 22.81 8.90 -3.80
CA HIS A 178 22.77 9.60 -2.52
C HIS A 178 23.96 9.27 -1.61
N ILE A 179 24.49 8.05 -1.72
CA ILE A 179 25.65 7.61 -0.91
C ILE A 179 27.00 7.83 -1.59
N SER A 180 27.01 8.23 -2.88
CA SER A 180 28.22 8.56 -3.65
C SER A 180 28.63 10.00 -3.43
#